data_8647cf2fca8138276a21cd876fcbc85d
#
_entry.id   8647cf2fca8138276a21cd876fcbc85d
#
_cell.length_a   1.000
_cell.length_b   1.000
_cell.length_c   1.000
_cell.angle_alpha   90.00
_cell.angle_beta   90.00
_cell.angle_gamma   90.00
#
_symmetry.space_group_name_H-M   'P 1'
#
loop_
_entity.id
_entity.type
_entity.pdbx_description
1 polymer ?
#
loop_
_entity_poly.entity_id
_entity_poly.type
_entity_poly.pdbx_seq_one_letter_code
_entity_poly.pdbx_strand_id
1 'polypeptide(L)'
;NWFQKLPEVDTVLWSVGFDRNAHANYYDVHVTGLVRVLDQLPNNPRVIFISSTGIWGTETGEEVDESTPPCPTREAGRTLLTAETSLSRHPKGPGIVLRLAGLYGPDRLPRLQDVRENNPIPADPNSWLNLIHVDDAAAVICDIAEHSSPEGLYAVSDMKPLQRYDWYSALAQFTNSPQPQWAAEASKGRGGNKRVNAHRIWKDINSQPHYPNAIEAMRILLQKPT
;
A
#
# COMPACT_ATOMS: atom_id res chain seq x y z
N ASN A 1 -28.86 2.80 -13.85
CA ASN A 1 -28.75 1.36 -14.14
C ASN A 1 -27.29 0.96 -14.32
N TRP A 2 -26.69 0.41 -13.26
CA TRP A 2 -25.31 -0.07 -13.21
C TRP A 2 -25.09 -1.43 -13.89
N PHE A 3 -26.07 -1.92 -14.66
CA PHE A 3 -26.05 -3.27 -15.22
C PHE A 3 -25.73 -3.27 -16.71
N GLN A 4 -24.72 -2.52 -17.13
CA GLN A 4 -24.04 -2.89 -18.38
C GLN A 4 -23.23 -4.16 -18.06
N LYS A 5 -23.38 -5.20 -18.89
CA LYS A 5 -22.53 -6.41 -18.79
C LYS A 5 -21.06 -5.96 -18.82
N LEU A 6 -20.30 -6.44 -17.86
CA LEU A 6 -18.85 -6.24 -17.89
C LEU A 6 -18.30 -6.91 -19.17
N PRO A 7 -17.30 -6.30 -19.82
CA PRO A 7 -16.64 -6.93 -20.96
C PRO A 7 -15.88 -8.18 -20.58
N GLU A 8 -15.64 -9.07 -21.51
CA GLU A 8 -14.62 -10.11 -21.36
C GLU A 8 -13.24 -9.45 -21.34
N VAL A 9 -12.42 -9.81 -20.35
CA VAL A 9 -11.08 -9.28 -20.17
C VAL A 9 -10.13 -10.39 -19.70
N ASP A 10 -8.85 -10.25 -19.98
CA ASP A 10 -7.85 -11.21 -19.52
C ASP A 10 -7.40 -10.94 -18.08
N THR A 11 -7.42 -9.67 -17.67
CA THR A 11 -6.99 -9.25 -16.33
C THR A 11 -7.92 -8.19 -15.76
N VAL A 12 -8.23 -8.33 -14.48
CA VAL A 12 -8.96 -7.34 -13.67
C VAL A 12 -8.04 -6.82 -12.58
N LEU A 13 -7.78 -5.52 -12.57
CA LEU A 13 -7.10 -4.85 -11.48
C LEU A 13 -8.13 -4.22 -10.53
N TRP A 14 -8.18 -4.71 -9.28
CA TRP A 14 -8.95 -4.09 -8.22
C TRP A 14 -8.07 -3.15 -7.40
N SER A 15 -8.05 -1.87 -7.78
CA SER A 15 -7.28 -0.79 -7.13
C SER A 15 -8.18 0.37 -6.69
N VAL A 16 -9.35 0.04 -6.18
CA VAL A 16 -10.37 1.04 -5.82
C VAL A 16 -9.94 1.83 -4.58
N GLY A 17 -9.91 3.16 -4.72
CA GLY A 17 -9.71 4.08 -3.60
C GLY A 17 -11.00 4.27 -2.78
N PHE A 18 -10.84 4.66 -1.51
CA PHE A 18 -11.97 4.99 -0.65
C PHE A 18 -12.14 6.51 -0.53
N ASP A 19 -13.26 7.02 -1.04
CA ASP A 19 -13.66 8.40 -0.79
C ASP A 19 -14.40 8.50 0.56
N ARG A 20 -13.83 9.25 1.49
CA ARG A 20 -14.40 9.45 2.83
C ARG A 20 -15.66 10.30 2.84
N ASN A 21 -15.91 11.05 1.78
CA ASN A 21 -17.09 11.88 1.60
C ASN A 21 -18.24 11.12 0.91
N ALA A 22 -17.98 9.92 0.40
CA ALA A 22 -19.01 9.08 -0.19
C ALA A 22 -19.94 8.46 0.88
N HIS A 23 -21.17 8.17 0.51
CA HIS A 23 -22.12 7.49 1.39
C HIS A 23 -21.78 6.02 1.67
N ALA A 24 -20.98 5.39 0.80
CA ALA A 24 -20.55 4.00 0.98
C ALA A 24 -19.51 3.89 2.10
N ASN A 25 -19.62 2.88 2.94
CA ASN A 25 -18.61 2.60 3.96
C ASN A 25 -17.43 1.80 3.36
N TYR A 26 -16.33 1.70 4.11
CA TYR A 26 -15.10 1.04 3.65
C TYR A 26 -15.31 -0.44 3.31
N TYR A 27 -16.14 -1.14 4.07
CA TYR A 27 -16.48 -2.55 3.83
C TYR A 27 -17.27 -2.73 2.53
N ASP A 28 -18.26 -1.86 2.28
CA ASP A 28 -19.07 -1.92 1.06
C ASP A 28 -18.21 -1.73 -0.20
N VAL A 29 -17.23 -0.84 -0.15
CA VAL A 29 -16.33 -0.61 -1.28
C VAL A 29 -15.40 -1.81 -1.51
N HIS A 30 -14.70 -2.26 -0.48
CA HIS A 30 -13.60 -3.22 -0.66
C HIS A 30 -14.05 -4.68 -0.63
N VAL A 31 -15.11 -5.03 0.09
CA VAL A 31 -15.61 -6.42 0.18
C VAL A 31 -16.82 -6.61 -0.72
N THR A 32 -17.91 -5.89 -0.46
CA THR A 32 -19.16 -6.08 -1.20
C THR A 32 -18.99 -5.70 -2.68
N GLY A 33 -18.29 -4.60 -2.95
CA GLY A 33 -18.00 -4.14 -4.31
C GLY A 33 -17.15 -5.13 -5.10
N LEU A 34 -16.08 -5.65 -4.47
CA LEU A 34 -15.24 -6.67 -5.08
C LEU A 34 -16.07 -7.91 -5.47
N VAL A 35 -16.81 -8.49 -4.53
CA VAL A 35 -17.63 -9.70 -4.78
C VAL A 35 -18.64 -9.45 -5.90
N ARG A 36 -19.34 -8.31 -5.88
CA ARG A 36 -20.30 -7.95 -6.93
C ARG A 36 -19.67 -7.87 -8.32
N VAL A 37 -18.46 -7.34 -8.44
CA VAL A 37 -17.76 -7.30 -9.72
C VAL A 37 -17.35 -8.70 -10.15
N LEU A 38 -16.79 -9.50 -9.25
CA LEU A 38 -16.40 -10.87 -9.54
C LEU A 38 -17.59 -11.73 -10.01
N ASP A 39 -18.75 -11.60 -9.38
CA ASP A 39 -19.98 -12.31 -9.76
C ASP A 39 -20.45 -11.97 -11.19
N GLN A 40 -20.18 -10.78 -11.67
CA GLN A 40 -20.63 -10.28 -12.97
C GLN A 40 -19.62 -10.45 -14.10
N LEU A 41 -18.39 -10.88 -13.81
CA LEU A 41 -17.41 -11.15 -14.86
C LEU A 41 -17.87 -12.31 -15.74
N PRO A 42 -17.92 -12.15 -17.08
CA PRO A 42 -18.42 -13.17 -17.97
C PRO A 42 -17.49 -14.37 -18.14
N ASN A 43 -16.20 -14.15 -17.93
CA ASN A 43 -15.12 -15.15 -18.02
C ASN A 43 -14.36 -15.29 -16.71
N ASN A 44 -13.25 -16.02 -16.70
CA ASN A 44 -12.35 -16.20 -15.56
C ASN A 44 -11.03 -15.45 -15.79
N PRO A 45 -11.02 -14.11 -15.68
CA PRO A 45 -9.80 -13.33 -15.85
C PRO A 45 -8.86 -13.54 -14.68
N ARG A 46 -7.59 -13.20 -14.88
CA ARG A 46 -6.66 -13.00 -13.77
C ARG A 46 -7.13 -11.81 -12.92
N VAL A 47 -7.24 -12.00 -11.62
CA VAL A 47 -7.63 -10.92 -10.71
C VAL A 47 -6.43 -10.47 -9.89
N ILE A 48 -6.08 -9.19 -9.98
CA ILE A 48 -5.03 -8.54 -9.18
C ILE A 48 -5.74 -7.63 -8.16
N PHE A 49 -5.58 -7.94 -6.88
CA PHE A 49 -6.19 -7.20 -5.78
C PHE A 49 -5.15 -6.37 -5.03
N ILE A 50 -5.32 -5.05 -4.99
CA ILE A 50 -4.47 -4.15 -4.24
C ILE A 50 -4.92 -4.12 -2.78
N SER A 51 -4.09 -4.67 -1.92
CA SER A 51 -4.23 -4.70 -0.48
C SER A 51 -3.18 -3.79 0.20
N SER A 52 -2.96 -3.95 1.48
CA SER A 52 -2.05 -3.11 2.26
C SER A 52 -1.23 -3.92 3.26
N THR A 53 0.03 -3.56 3.44
CA THR A 53 0.86 -4.05 4.54
C THR A 53 0.30 -3.70 5.93
N GLY A 54 -0.70 -2.82 6.02
CA GLY A 54 -1.45 -2.53 7.24
C GLY A 54 -2.22 -3.71 7.83
N ILE A 55 -2.35 -4.83 7.09
CA ILE A 55 -2.89 -6.11 7.58
C ILE A 55 -1.96 -6.75 8.62
N TRP A 56 -0.66 -6.56 8.52
CA TRP A 56 0.30 -6.90 9.58
C TRP A 56 0.36 -5.74 10.58
N GLY A 57 -0.49 -5.79 11.60
CA GLY A 57 -0.66 -4.72 12.60
C GLY A 57 0.31 -4.79 13.77
N THR A 58 1.46 -5.43 13.62
CA THR A 58 2.48 -5.57 14.68
C THR A 58 3.09 -4.23 15.06
N GLU A 59 3.49 -4.10 16.33
CA GLU A 59 4.02 -2.88 16.93
C GLU A 59 5.44 -3.06 17.50
N THR A 60 6.10 -4.19 17.22
CA THR A 60 7.37 -4.59 17.83
C THR A 60 8.61 -4.26 17.00
N GLY A 61 8.45 -3.75 15.78
CA GLY A 61 9.56 -3.48 14.87
C GLY A 61 10.12 -4.73 14.18
N GLU A 62 9.42 -5.85 14.28
CA GLU A 62 9.82 -7.13 13.67
C GLU A 62 9.75 -7.09 12.15
N GLU A 63 10.45 -8.00 11.52
CA GLU A 63 10.35 -8.24 10.08
C GLU A 63 9.11 -9.07 9.77
N VAL A 64 8.38 -8.70 8.70
CA VAL A 64 7.20 -9.40 8.21
C VAL A 64 7.30 -9.63 6.72
N ASP A 65 6.80 -10.77 6.27
CA ASP A 65 6.70 -11.19 4.88
C ASP A 65 5.38 -11.94 4.61
N GLU A 66 5.26 -12.55 3.45
CA GLU A 66 4.06 -13.30 3.03
C GLU A 66 3.74 -14.50 3.92
N SER A 67 4.74 -15.06 4.61
CA SER A 67 4.57 -16.19 5.54
C SER A 67 4.07 -15.74 6.92
N THR A 68 4.20 -14.46 7.23
CA THR A 68 3.79 -13.90 8.51
C THR A 68 2.26 -13.87 8.62
N PRO A 69 1.68 -14.46 9.69
CA PRO A 69 0.24 -14.44 9.89
C PRO A 69 -0.32 -13.01 9.95
N PRO A 70 -1.46 -12.73 9.31
CA PRO A 70 -2.09 -11.43 9.38
C PRO A 70 -2.61 -11.15 10.80
N CYS A 71 -2.38 -9.91 11.28
CA CYS A 71 -2.76 -9.47 12.62
C CYS A 71 -3.28 -8.02 12.59
N PRO A 72 -4.37 -7.71 11.87
CA PRO A 72 -4.82 -6.33 11.68
C PRO A 72 -5.39 -5.75 12.97
N THR A 73 -4.78 -4.69 13.48
CA THR A 73 -5.23 -3.95 14.68
C THR A 73 -6.32 -2.92 14.37
N ARG A 74 -6.48 -2.53 13.09
CA ARG A 74 -7.42 -1.50 12.64
C ARG A 74 -8.54 -2.09 11.80
N GLU A 75 -9.71 -1.45 11.82
CA GLU A 75 -10.88 -1.85 11.03
C GLU A 75 -10.57 -1.95 9.53
N ALA A 76 -9.89 -0.95 8.95
CA ALA A 76 -9.50 -0.99 7.55
C ALA A 76 -8.64 -2.20 7.20
N GLY A 77 -7.71 -2.60 8.08
CA GLY A 77 -6.90 -3.82 7.88
C GLY A 77 -7.75 -5.09 7.97
N ARG A 78 -8.70 -5.16 8.92
CA ARG A 78 -9.65 -6.29 9.01
C ARG A 78 -10.53 -6.38 7.77
N THR A 79 -11.02 -5.27 7.26
CA THR A 79 -11.82 -5.21 6.03
C THR A 79 -11.03 -5.71 4.83
N LEU A 80 -9.77 -5.25 4.64
CA LEU A 80 -8.93 -5.73 3.56
C LEU A 80 -8.63 -7.23 3.67
N LEU A 81 -8.37 -7.73 4.88
CA LEU A 81 -8.19 -9.18 5.10
C LEU A 81 -9.45 -9.98 4.76
N THR A 82 -10.64 -9.42 5.06
CA THR A 82 -11.92 -10.03 4.64
C THR A 82 -12.03 -10.03 3.10
N ALA A 83 -11.64 -8.96 2.44
CA ALA A 83 -11.65 -8.89 0.97
C ALA A 83 -10.69 -9.90 0.33
N GLU A 84 -9.45 -10.04 0.85
CA GLU A 84 -8.49 -11.07 0.43
C GLU A 84 -9.08 -12.48 0.58
N THR A 85 -9.72 -12.73 1.72
CA THR A 85 -10.38 -14.02 2.01
C THR A 85 -11.57 -14.27 1.07
N SER A 86 -12.36 -13.24 0.78
CA SER A 86 -13.48 -13.33 -0.14
C SER A 86 -13.02 -13.67 -1.56
N LEU A 87 -11.96 -12.99 -2.04
CA LEU A 87 -11.35 -13.30 -3.34
C LEU A 87 -10.81 -14.73 -3.37
N SER A 88 -10.07 -15.15 -2.35
CA SER A 88 -9.49 -16.50 -2.26
C SER A 88 -10.53 -17.63 -2.33
N ARG A 89 -11.74 -17.39 -1.82
CA ARG A 89 -12.84 -18.38 -1.79
C ARG A 89 -13.81 -18.25 -2.97
N HIS A 90 -13.68 -17.19 -3.76
CA HIS A 90 -14.57 -16.94 -4.88
C HIS A 90 -14.28 -17.92 -6.03
N PRO A 91 -15.30 -18.38 -6.80
CA PRO A 91 -15.09 -19.24 -7.97
C PRO A 91 -14.13 -18.67 -9.02
N LYS A 92 -13.96 -17.35 -9.05
CA LYS A 92 -13.01 -16.63 -9.91
C LYS A 92 -11.66 -16.31 -9.23
N GLY A 93 -11.47 -16.80 -8.01
CA GLY A 93 -10.22 -16.74 -7.28
C GLY A 93 -9.27 -17.89 -7.60
N PRO A 94 -8.12 -17.96 -6.89
CA PRO A 94 -7.78 -17.13 -5.71
C PRO A 94 -7.28 -15.71 -6.03
N GLY A 95 -6.92 -15.40 -7.29
CA GLY A 95 -6.32 -14.10 -7.67
C GLY A 95 -4.91 -13.88 -7.09
N ILE A 96 -4.36 -12.71 -7.40
CA ILE A 96 -3.06 -12.25 -6.90
C ILE A 96 -3.31 -11.09 -5.94
N VAL A 97 -2.78 -11.17 -4.74
CA VAL A 97 -2.92 -10.14 -3.71
C VAL A 97 -1.60 -9.38 -3.55
N LEU A 98 -1.64 -8.06 -3.72
CA LEU A 98 -0.50 -7.19 -3.53
C LEU A 98 -0.69 -6.34 -2.27
N ARG A 99 -0.01 -6.67 -1.17
CA ARG A 99 0.01 -5.86 0.04
C ARG A 99 1.04 -4.74 -0.12
N LEU A 100 0.59 -3.59 -0.62
CA LEU A 100 1.46 -2.43 -0.84
C LEU A 100 1.85 -1.77 0.48
N ALA A 101 3.10 -1.36 0.57
CA ALA A 101 3.61 -0.44 1.59
C ALA A 101 3.04 0.97 1.39
N GLY A 102 3.48 1.94 2.20
CA GLY A 102 3.04 3.32 2.08
C GLY A 102 3.40 3.91 0.72
N LEU A 103 2.39 4.27 -0.08
CA LEU A 103 2.61 4.90 -1.38
C LEU A 103 3.10 6.33 -1.24
N TYR A 104 4.16 6.69 -1.96
CA TYR A 104 4.64 8.06 -2.12
C TYR A 104 4.97 8.34 -3.60
N GLY A 105 5.08 9.62 -3.95
CA GLY A 105 5.40 10.04 -5.33
C GLY A 105 5.04 11.51 -5.56
N PRO A 106 4.90 11.96 -6.82
CA PRO A 106 4.45 13.31 -7.14
C PRO A 106 3.16 13.65 -6.40
N ASP A 107 3.09 14.85 -5.81
CA ASP A 107 1.94 15.39 -5.05
C ASP A 107 1.48 14.52 -3.85
N ARG A 108 2.25 13.50 -3.51
CA ARG A 108 1.93 12.57 -2.42
C ARG A 108 3.17 12.24 -1.58
N LEU A 109 3.61 13.18 -0.77
CA LEU A 109 4.61 12.92 0.27
C LEU A 109 3.93 12.80 1.63
N PRO A 110 4.08 11.67 2.34
CA PRO A 110 3.45 11.46 3.64
C PRO A 110 3.74 12.61 4.61
N ARG A 111 2.67 13.27 5.09
CA ARG A 111 2.69 14.37 6.07
C ARG A 111 3.49 15.61 5.67
N LEU A 112 3.65 15.85 4.38
CA LEU A 112 4.32 17.07 3.88
C LEU A 112 3.71 18.34 4.48
N GLN A 113 2.37 18.42 4.53
CA GLN A 113 1.69 19.59 5.06
C GLN A 113 1.91 19.75 6.56
N ASP A 114 1.86 18.65 7.34
CA ASP A 114 2.12 18.71 8.78
C ASP A 114 3.55 19.25 9.07
N VAL A 115 4.55 18.81 8.30
CA VAL A 115 5.93 19.28 8.45
C VAL A 115 6.06 20.76 8.08
N ARG A 116 5.44 21.19 6.97
CA ARG A 116 5.47 22.61 6.54
C ARG A 116 4.79 23.54 7.54
N GLU A 117 3.70 23.11 8.14
CA GLU A 117 2.94 23.88 9.13
C GLU A 117 3.44 23.68 10.55
N ASN A 118 4.51 22.91 10.75
CA ASN A 118 5.06 22.56 12.05
C ASN A 118 4.02 21.95 13.01
N ASN A 119 3.07 21.19 12.46
CA ASN A 119 2.09 20.43 13.24
C ASN A 119 2.77 19.20 13.88
N PRO A 120 2.45 18.87 15.16
CA PRO A 120 2.99 17.68 15.79
C PRO A 120 2.62 16.40 15.05
N ILE A 121 3.61 15.56 14.77
CA ILE A 121 3.42 14.28 14.10
C ILE A 121 2.97 13.24 15.13
N PRO A 122 1.78 12.65 15.00
CA PRO A 122 1.26 11.68 15.96
C PRO A 122 1.82 10.27 15.66
N ALA A 123 3.11 10.10 15.85
CA ALA A 123 3.80 8.82 15.65
C ALA A 123 5.06 8.76 16.51
N ASP A 124 5.51 7.55 16.85
CA ASP A 124 6.81 7.32 17.46
C ASP A 124 7.91 7.54 16.42
N PRO A 125 8.88 8.47 16.65
CA PRO A 125 9.99 8.73 15.75
C PRO A 125 10.84 7.50 15.45
N ASN A 126 10.98 6.58 16.38
CA ASN A 126 11.79 5.37 16.26
C ASN A 126 11.04 4.22 15.57
N SER A 127 9.74 4.38 15.28
CA SER A 127 8.98 3.35 14.57
C SER A 127 9.31 3.32 13.09
N TRP A 128 9.20 2.12 12.51
CA TRP A 128 9.52 1.88 11.11
C TRP A 128 8.44 2.40 10.15
N LEU A 129 8.90 2.94 9.04
CA LEU A 129 8.11 3.34 7.89
C LEU A 129 8.56 2.50 6.69
N ASN A 130 7.59 1.86 6.02
CA ASN A 130 7.83 1.11 4.79
C ASN A 130 7.15 1.85 3.65
N LEU A 131 7.86 2.07 2.56
CA LEU A 131 7.40 2.87 1.44
C LEU A 131 7.53 2.11 0.12
N ILE A 132 6.84 2.59 -0.89
CA ILE A 132 6.99 2.22 -2.30
C ILE A 132 6.62 3.43 -3.16
N HIS A 133 7.45 3.75 -4.15
CA HIS A 133 7.11 4.80 -5.11
C HIS A 133 5.92 4.37 -5.97
N VAL A 134 5.05 5.33 -6.34
CA VAL A 134 3.85 4.99 -7.12
C VAL A 134 4.19 4.38 -8.48
N ASP A 135 5.28 4.82 -9.11
CA ASP A 135 5.72 4.26 -10.39
C ASP A 135 6.25 2.83 -10.25
N ASP A 136 6.98 2.52 -9.16
CA ASP A 136 7.42 1.16 -8.86
C ASP A 136 6.22 0.24 -8.56
N ALA A 137 5.24 0.73 -7.81
CA ALA A 137 4.02 -0.02 -7.57
C ALA A 137 3.26 -0.29 -8.87
N ALA A 138 3.19 0.69 -9.77
CA ALA A 138 2.57 0.52 -11.09
C ALA A 138 3.35 -0.46 -11.97
N ALA A 139 4.70 -0.37 -11.98
CA ALA A 139 5.55 -1.30 -12.72
C ALA A 139 5.33 -2.75 -12.26
N VAL A 140 5.33 -3.01 -10.95
CA VAL A 140 5.02 -4.34 -10.39
C VAL A 140 3.66 -4.84 -10.85
N ILE A 141 2.63 -3.99 -10.86
CA ILE A 141 1.28 -4.37 -11.30
C ILE A 141 1.28 -4.74 -12.80
N CYS A 142 1.96 -3.95 -13.64
CA CYS A 142 2.08 -4.22 -15.07
C CYS A 142 2.84 -5.53 -15.33
N ASP A 143 3.98 -5.74 -14.67
CA ASP A 143 4.74 -6.97 -14.79
C ASP A 143 3.91 -8.20 -14.42
N ILE A 144 3.14 -8.13 -13.33
CA ILE A 144 2.23 -9.20 -12.92
C ILE A 144 1.10 -9.41 -13.93
N ALA A 145 0.56 -8.35 -14.50
CA ALA A 145 -0.53 -8.45 -15.47
C ALA A 145 -0.07 -9.11 -16.79
N GLU A 146 1.17 -8.86 -17.21
CA GLU A 146 1.73 -9.34 -18.47
C GLU A 146 2.35 -10.76 -18.37
N HIS A 147 2.87 -11.15 -17.20
CA HIS A 147 3.53 -12.42 -17.01
C HIS A 147 2.63 -13.46 -16.32
N SER A 148 2.69 -14.70 -16.80
CA SER A 148 1.84 -15.80 -16.32
C SER A 148 2.24 -16.41 -14.99
N SER A 149 3.39 -16.04 -14.43
CA SER A 149 4.03 -16.76 -13.32
C SER A 149 3.70 -16.32 -11.90
N PRO A 150 3.45 -15.04 -11.57
CA PRO A 150 3.13 -14.69 -10.19
C PRO A 150 1.76 -15.21 -9.76
N GLU A 151 1.73 -15.91 -8.64
CA GLU A 151 0.50 -16.39 -8.00
C GLU A 151 0.52 -16.16 -6.50
N GLY A 152 -0.66 -15.90 -5.93
CA GLY A 152 -0.86 -15.82 -4.50
C GLY A 152 -0.65 -14.43 -3.92
N LEU A 153 0.02 -14.35 -2.77
CA LEU A 153 0.19 -13.13 -1.98
C LEU A 153 1.61 -12.59 -2.12
N TYR A 154 1.73 -11.26 -2.26
CA TYR A 154 3.01 -10.56 -2.27
C TYR A 154 3.00 -9.33 -1.35
N ALA A 155 4.07 -9.16 -0.59
CA ALA A 155 4.46 -7.88 0.00
C ALA A 155 5.14 -7.02 -1.08
N VAL A 156 4.82 -5.72 -1.14
CA VAL A 156 5.42 -4.81 -2.12
C VAL A 156 5.93 -3.56 -1.40
N SER A 157 7.25 -3.38 -1.38
CA SER A 157 7.95 -2.21 -0.83
C SER A 157 9.24 -1.96 -1.60
N ASP A 158 9.89 -0.82 -1.34
CA ASP A 158 11.23 -0.50 -1.87
C ASP A 158 12.36 -1.31 -1.19
N MET A 159 12.02 -2.23 -0.29
CA MET A 159 12.92 -3.08 0.51
C MET A 159 13.87 -2.32 1.45
N LYS A 160 13.66 -1.02 1.67
CA LYS A 160 14.46 -0.20 2.59
C LYS A 160 13.57 0.44 3.67
N PRO A 161 13.14 -0.31 4.67
CA PRO A 161 12.48 0.27 5.83
C PRO A 161 13.36 1.37 6.45
N LEU A 162 12.77 2.50 6.78
CA LEU A 162 13.47 3.60 7.42
C LEU A 162 12.71 4.04 8.69
N GLN A 163 13.40 4.69 9.63
CA GLN A 163 12.72 5.25 10.79
C GLN A 163 11.90 6.47 10.38
N ARG A 164 10.80 6.70 11.07
CA ARG A 164 9.97 7.90 10.82
C ARG A 164 10.74 9.17 11.09
N TYR A 165 11.65 9.15 12.05
CA TYR A 165 12.54 10.27 12.31
C TYR A 165 13.34 10.64 11.05
N ASP A 166 13.95 9.67 10.38
CA ASP A 166 14.79 9.93 9.19
C ASP A 166 13.96 10.54 8.05
N TRP A 167 12.77 9.97 7.79
CA TRP A 167 11.87 10.47 6.75
C TRP A 167 11.42 11.90 6.99
N TYR A 168 10.92 12.20 8.18
CA TYR A 168 10.37 13.54 8.45
C TYR A 168 11.45 14.60 8.68
N SER A 169 12.62 14.22 9.19
CA SER A 169 13.77 15.13 9.29
C SER A 169 14.30 15.51 7.91
N ALA A 170 14.41 14.54 7.00
CA ALA A 170 14.79 14.80 5.61
C ALA A 170 13.75 15.69 4.91
N LEU A 171 12.45 15.43 5.12
CA LEU A 171 11.36 16.22 4.57
C LEU A 171 11.43 17.67 5.06
N ALA A 172 11.65 17.89 6.37
CA ALA A 172 11.84 19.22 6.94
C ALA A 172 13.05 19.94 6.34
N GLN A 173 14.17 19.24 6.20
CA GLN A 173 15.38 19.78 5.58
C GLN A 173 15.15 20.21 4.14
N PHE A 174 14.52 19.35 3.31
CA PHE A 174 14.32 19.64 1.88
C PHE A 174 13.26 20.71 1.63
N THR A 175 12.40 20.97 2.60
CA THR A 175 11.36 22.01 2.50
C THR A 175 11.71 23.28 3.25
N ASN A 176 12.92 23.40 3.84
CA ASN A 176 13.35 24.49 4.72
C ASN A 176 12.35 24.73 5.87
N SER A 177 11.76 23.66 6.39
CA SER A 177 10.82 23.70 7.52
C SER A 177 11.56 23.46 8.85
N PRO A 178 10.97 23.84 10.01
CA PRO A 178 11.48 23.45 11.31
C PRO A 178 11.59 21.92 11.46
N GLN A 179 12.48 21.48 12.35
CA GLN A 179 12.57 20.04 12.67
C GLN A 179 11.22 19.50 13.17
N PRO A 180 10.87 18.26 12.82
CA PRO A 180 9.57 17.70 13.15
C PRO A 180 9.31 17.68 14.65
N GLN A 181 8.14 18.15 15.06
CA GLN A 181 7.63 17.97 16.40
C GLN A 181 6.86 16.66 16.49
N TRP A 182 6.95 15.99 17.62
CA TRP A 182 6.27 14.71 17.86
C TRP A 182 5.18 14.90 18.91
N ALA A 183 4.00 14.37 18.65
CA ALA A 183 2.91 14.43 19.63
C ALA A 183 3.26 13.59 20.87
N ALA A 184 2.90 14.11 22.04
CA ALA A 184 3.15 13.44 23.32
C ALA A 184 2.51 12.04 23.39
N GLU A 185 1.37 11.85 22.74
CA GLU A 185 0.75 10.54 22.54
C GLU A 185 0.91 10.12 21.08
N ALA A 186 1.80 9.16 20.86
CA ALA A 186 1.90 8.53 19.54
C ALA A 186 0.60 7.79 19.26
N SER A 187 -0.20 8.30 18.32
CA SER A 187 -1.30 7.49 17.79
C SER A 187 -0.71 6.24 17.16
N LYS A 188 -1.31 5.08 17.39
CA LYS A 188 -0.95 3.86 16.65
C LYS A 188 -1.00 4.19 15.16
N GLY A 189 0.15 4.35 14.53
CA GLY A 189 0.31 4.78 13.15
C GLY A 189 -0.47 3.87 12.19
N ARG A 190 -0.86 4.38 11.01
CA ARG A 190 -1.66 3.59 10.04
C ARG A 190 -0.97 2.29 9.61
N GLY A 191 0.35 2.21 9.68
CA GLY A 191 1.16 1.07 9.22
C GLY A 191 1.63 0.13 10.32
N GLY A 192 1.36 0.39 11.60
CA GLY A 192 2.01 -0.32 12.70
C GLY A 192 3.51 0.02 12.78
N ASN A 193 4.26 -0.79 13.53
CA ASN A 193 5.72 -0.71 13.65
C ASN A 193 6.33 -2.06 13.22
N LYS A 194 6.83 -2.15 11.99
CA LYS A 194 7.41 -3.36 11.40
C LYS A 194 8.33 -3.03 10.23
N ARG A 195 9.12 -4.00 9.82
CA ARG A 195 9.94 -3.94 8.60
C ARG A 195 9.39 -4.95 7.60
N VAL A 196 8.98 -4.46 6.42
CA VAL A 196 8.41 -5.30 5.37
C VAL A 196 9.52 -5.85 4.48
N ASN A 197 9.61 -7.17 4.42
CA ASN A 197 10.46 -7.89 3.48
C ASN A 197 9.66 -8.18 2.21
N ALA A 198 10.04 -7.57 1.10
CA ALA A 198 9.39 -7.71 -0.21
C ALA A 198 10.29 -8.45 -1.23
N HIS A 199 11.28 -9.22 -0.78
CA HIS A 199 12.22 -9.90 -1.67
C HIS A 199 11.53 -10.83 -2.67
N ARG A 200 10.43 -11.47 -2.27
CA ARG A 200 9.73 -12.44 -3.09
C ARG A 200 9.24 -11.84 -4.39
N ILE A 201 8.50 -10.71 -4.34
CA ILE A 201 7.96 -10.09 -5.55
C ILE A 201 9.07 -9.68 -6.52
N TRP A 202 10.11 -8.98 -6.04
CA TRP A 202 11.20 -8.50 -6.89
C TRP A 202 12.00 -9.63 -7.53
N LYS A 203 12.15 -10.76 -6.83
CA LYS A 203 12.75 -11.98 -7.38
C LYS A 203 11.85 -12.60 -8.45
N ASP A 204 10.55 -12.76 -8.18
CA ASP A 204 9.63 -13.49 -9.05
C ASP A 204 9.36 -12.74 -10.37
N ILE A 205 9.36 -11.39 -10.34
CA ILE A 205 9.29 -10.57 -11.57
C ILE A 205 10.67 -10.30 -12.19
N ASN A 206 11.74 -10.82 -11.62
CA ASN A 206 13.13 -10.60 -12.06
C ASN A 206 13.48 -9.12 -12.26
N SER A 207 13.10 -8.28 -11.28
CA SER A 207 13.27 -6.82 -11.31
C SER A 207 13.75 -6.30 -9.96
N GLN A 208 13.88 -4.99 -9.84
CA GLN A 208 14.20 -4.29 -8.60
C GLN A 208 13.53 -2.91 -8.60
N PRO A 209 13.36 -2.27 -7.44
CA PRO A 209 12.80 -0.93 -7.37
C PRO A 209 13.64 0.06 -8.18
N HIS A 210 12.97 0.87 -8.99
CA HIS A 210 13.59 2.00 -9.68
C HIS A 210 13.92 3.13 -8.70
N TYR A 211 13.12 3.25 -7.63
CA TYR A 211 13.33 4.19 -6.52
C TYR A 211 13.68 3.45 -5.22
N PRO A 212 14.88 2.83 -5.12
CA PRO A 212 15.24 1.99 -3.98
C PRO A 212 15.58 2.79 -2.70
N ASN A 213 15.55 4.12 -2.76
CA ASN A 213 15.81 5.01 -1.64
C ASN A 213 14.76 6.13 -1.60
N ALA A 214 13.80 6.00 -0.70
CA ALA A 214 12.69 6.94 -0.60
C ALA A 214 13.12 8.38 -0.23
N ILE A 215 14.20 8.57 0.53
CA ILE A 215 14.72 9.91 0.88
C ILE A 215 15.32 10.58 -0.37
N GLU A 216 16.07 9.84 -1.16
CA GLU A 216 16.65 10.38 -2.41
C GLU A 216 15.55 10.69 -3.44
N ALA A 217 14.58 9.83 -3.60
CA ALA A 217 13.43 10.06 -4.46
C ALA A 217 12.63 11.31 -4.00
N MET A 218 12.41 11.45 -2.68
CA MET A 218 11.76 12.64 -2.12
C MET A 218 12.52 13.92 -2.47
N ARG A 219 13.85 13.92 -2.38
CA ARG A 219 14.70 15.06 -2.76
C ARG A 219 14.47 15.46 -4.22
N ILE A 220 14.44 14.48 -5.13
CA ILE A 220 14.18 14.72 -6.56
C ILE A 220 12.79 15.28 -6.80
N LEU A 221 11.76 14.73 -6.13
CA LEU A 221 10.37 15.17 -6.25
C LEU A 221 10.17 16.62 -5.81
N LEU A 222 10.85 17.06 -4.74
CA LEU A 222 10.74 18.41 -4.21
C LEU A 222 11.57 19.44 -5.01
N GLN A 223 12.53 19.02 -5.82
CA GLN A 223 13.36 19.89 -6.67
C GLN A 223 12.75 20.13 -8.06
N LYS A 224 11.78 19.32 -8.50
CA LYS A 224 11.09 19.57 -9.77
C LYS A 224 10.21 20.82 -9.62
N PRO A 225 10.38 21.86 -10.47
CA PRO A 225 9.44 22.96 -10.50
C PRO A 225 8.04 22.40 -10.90
N THR A 226 7.04 22.82 -10.14
CA THR A 226 5.61 22.60 -10.45
C THR A 226 5.21 23.34 -11.72
#